data_9b894368313c4ec72bc5f6ac9368c6f1
#
_entry.id   9b894368313c4ec72bc5f6ac9368c6f1
#
_cell.length_a   1.000
_cell.length_b   1.000
_cell.length_c   1.000
_cell.angle_alpha   90.00
_cell.angle_beta   90.00
_cell.angle_gamma   90.00
#
_symmetry.space_group_name_H-M   'P 1'
#
loop_
_entity.id
_entity.type
_entity.pdbx_description
1 polymer ?
#
loop_
_entity_poly.entity_id
_entity_poly.type
_entity_poly.pdbx_seq_one_letter_code
_entity_poly.pdbx_strand_id
1 'polypeptide(L)'
;GKDVTDKFLSGLPGIQKEGCDGIITSARFVLHRMPAHIRTVCMEFFGTELAHAIPAIAEVKDYVDATEAVVLAGLEHMDERYVKAVRYATKAPGRERPRMVLLADIAGDDEASVGLAASHLVAIVNARDGEGFIAVSPEARRRFWLDRSRTAAISAHTNAFKINEDVVIPLQQLVEYNSGIERINIEQSIANKIESIDAFSAHLDGELTELRQADDYEASDESSAILQAKLDLAREHLARVRMRWSRLLEHMDDAASTHTDILSEAEQASIRRDDRLLDLMLRRDVRVSYRDEIKQRLREIFRGRELEPLRNALRAKHVALKNQRLFVALHMHAGDGNVHTNIPVHSDNYRMLHEADRVVDRIMRLTIDLGGVISGEHGIGLTKVGYLGADKLDAFVKYKQQIDPHGHFNRGKLMPGSGLGDAYTPSLALVQQEALILEQSELGLLNDDIKHCLRCGKCKPV
;
A
#
# COMPACT_ATOMS: atom_id res chain seq x y z
N GLY A 1 -9.14 -22.15 -6.03
CA GLY A 1 -8.31 -21.09 -5.48
C GLY A 1 -7.99 -20.03 -6.52
N LYS A 2 -7.47 -18.90 -6.06
CA LYS A 2 -7.08 -17.76 -6.91
C LYS A 2 -5.62 -17.91 -7.40
N ASP A 3 -5.23 -19.09 -7.85
CA ASP A 3 -3.92 -19.32 -8.46
C ASP A 3 -4.01 -19.18 -9.97
N VAL A 4 -3.57 -18.04 -10.49
CA VAL A 4 -3.50 -17.77 -11.92
C VAL A 4 -2.51 -18.69 -12.63
N THR A 5 -1.47 -19.18 -11.94
CA THR A 5 -0.47 -20.04 -12.54
C THR A 5 -1.09 -21.35 -13.05
N ASP A 6 -1.96 -21.98 -12.26
CA ASP A 6 -2.70 -23.16 -12.71
C ASP A 6 -3.65 -22.84 -13.87
N LYS A 7 -4.33 -21.71 -13.83
CA LYS A 7 -5.23 -21.26 -14.89
C LYS A 7 -4.46 -20.82 -16.13
N PHE A 8 -3.28 -20.26 -15.96
CA PHE A 8 -2.39 -19.87 -17.06
C PHE A 8 -1.87 -21.05 -17.85
N LEU A 9 -1.49 -22.12 -17.17
CA LEU A 9 -0.82 -23.28 -17.82
C LEU A 9 -1.74 -24.44 -18.12
N SER A 10 -2.68 -24.77 -17.24
CA SER A 10 -3.50 -25.97 -17.33
C SER A 10 -5.00 -25.75 -17.17
N GLY A 11 -5.42 -24.52 -16.92
CA GLY A 11 -6.83 -24.19 -16.78
C GLY A 11 -7.63 -24.27 -18.08
N LEU A 12 -8.91 -23.85 -18.01
CA LEU A 12 -9.80 -23.83 -19.17
C LEU A 12 -9.22 -22.90 -20.25
N PRO A 13 -9.34 -23.28 -21.55
CA PRO A 13 -8.96 -22.41 -22.66
C PRO A 13 -9.62 -21.04 -22.55
N GLY A 14 -8.89 -20.00 -22.89
CA GLY A 14 -9.35 -18.61 -22.89
C GLY A 14 -9.42 -17.93 -21.51
N ILE A 15 -9.43 -18.68 -20.40
CA ILE A 15 -9.52 -18.09 -19.07
C ILE A 15 -8.12 -17.62 -18.61
N GLN A 16 -8.02 -16.30 -18.34
CA GLN A 16 -6.78 -15.63 -17.88
C GLN A 16 -5.55 -15.89 -18.77
N LYS A 17 -5.77 -16.19 -20.05
CA LYS A 17 -4.74 -16.34 -21.07
C LYS A 17 -4.68 -15.14 -22.02
N GLU A 18 -5.40 -14.08 -21.68
CA GLU A 18 -5.31 -12.77 -22.33
C GLU A 18 -5.54 -12.80 -23.84
N GLY A 19 -6.42 -13.70 -24.28
CA GLY A 19 -6.72 -13.90 -25.69
C GLY A 19 -5.58 -14.54 -26.50
N CYS A 20 -4.59 -15.17 -25.85
CA CYS A 20 -3.47 -15.82 -26.55
C CYS A 20 -3.84 -17.16 -27.16
N ASP A 21 -4.91 -17.80 -26.70
CA ASP A 21 -5.29 -19.18 -27.06
C ASP A 21 -6.67 -19.30 -27.74
N GLY A 22 -7.34 -18.18 -27.96
CA GLY A 22 -8.62 -18.19 -28.65
C GLY A 22 -9.57 -17.06 -28.23
N ILE A 23 -10.81 -17.17 -28.72
CA ILE A 23 -11.92 -16.25 -28.44
C ILE A 23 -13.01 -17.03 -27.73
N ILE A 24 -13.45 -16.56 -26.55
CA ILE A 24 -14.57 -17.14 -25.82
C ILE A 24 -15.86 -16.70 -26.50
N THR A 25 -16.59 -17.65 -27.09
CA THR A 25 -17.87 -17.40 -27.76
C THR A 25 -19.10 -17.70 -26.91
N SER A 26 -18.93 -18.59 -25.92
CA SER A 26 -19.99 -18.95 -24.98
C SER A 26 -19.40 -19.53 -23.71
N ALA A 27 -20.15 -19.43 -22.61
CA ALA A 27 -19.75 -20.02 -21.34
C ALA A 27 -20.96 -20.63 -20.62
N ARG A 28 -20.76 -21.77 -19.97
CA ARG A 28 -21.74 -22.40 -19.09
C ARG A 28 -21.23 -22.34 -17.66
N PHE A 29 -22.05 -21.75 -16.77
CA PHE A 29 -21.72 -21.60 -15.37
C PHE A 29 -22.51 -22.58 -14.51
N VAL A 30 -21.86 -23.22 -13.56
CA VAL A 30 -22.49 -23.94 -12.45
C VAL A 30 -22.70 -22.94 -11.33
N LEU A 31 -23.95 -22.74 -10.93
CA LEU A 31 -24.33 -21.82 -9.87
C LEU A 31 -24.58 -22.56 -8.57
N HIS A 32 -24.20 -21.96 -7.45
CA HIS A 32 -24.56 -22.45 -6.14
C HIS A 32 -25.94 -21.90 -5.73
N ARG A 33 -26.72 -22.71 -5.02
CA ARG A 33 -27.95 -22.23 -4.40
C ARG A 33 -27.59 -21.19 -3.32
N MET A 34 -28.32 -20.09 -3.29
CA MET A 34 -28.12 -19.09 -2.22
C MET A 34 -28.56 -19.67 -0.88
N PRO A 35 -27.72 -19.64 0.14
CA PRO A 35 -28.12 -20.02 1.49
C PRO A 35 -29.26 -19.14 2.02
N ALA A 36 -30.11 -19.70 2.87
CA ALA A 36 -31.30 -19.02 3.39
C ALA A 36 -30.93 -17.87 4.35
N HIS A 37 -29.85 -18.03 5.12
CA HIS A 37 -29.44 -17.09 6.15
C HIS A 37 -28.01 -16.62 5.94
N ILE A 38 -27.78 -15.31 6.14
CA ILE A 38 -26.44 -14.68 6.08
C ILE A 38 -26.31 -13.72 7.27
N ARG A 39 -25.15 -13.75 7.93
CA ARG A 39 -24.71 -12.73 8.90
C ARG A 39 -23.37 -12.16 8.47
N THR A 40 -23.26 -10.82 8.52
CA THR A 40 -21.98 -10.14 8.31
C THR A 40 -21.38 -9.81 9.67
N VAL A 41 -20.13 -10.21 9.87
CA VAL A 41 -19.35 -9.88 11.06
C VAL A 41 -18.30 -8.84 10.66
N CYS A 42 -18.32 -7.69 11.31
CA CYS A 42 -17.28 -6.67 11.21
C CYS A 42 -16.36 -6.80 12.41
N MET A 43 -15.07 -6.96 12.17
CA MET A 43 -14.04 -7.19 13.17
C MET A 43 -13.03 -6.06 13.11
N GLU A 44 -12.95 -5.24 14.16
CA GLU A 44 -12.04 -4.09 14.27
C GLU A 44 -10.89 -4.41 15.21
N PHE A 45 -9.64 -4.24 14.77
CA PHE A 45 -8.44 -4.49 15.56
C PHE A 45 -7.72 -3.18 15.84
N PHE A 46 -7.35 -2.95 17.10
CA PHE A 46 -6.79 -1.67 17.58
C PHE A 46 -5.33 -1.77 18.01
N GLY A 47 -4.84 -2.96 18.30
CA GLY A 47 -3.49 -3.22 18.78
C GLY A 47 -2.39 -2.70 17.84
N THR A 48 -1.24 -2.36 18.41
CA THR A 48 -0.08 -1.89 17.63
C THR A 48 0.65 -3.03 16.93
N GLU A 49 0.59 -4.25 17.48
CA GLU A 49 1.22 -5.44 16.91
C GLU A 49 0.26 -6.17 15.97
N LEU A 50 0.33 -5.86 14.67
CA LEU A 50 -0.49 -6.53 13.66
C LEU A 50 -0.20 -8.04 13.58
N ALA A 51 0.98 -8.47 14.00
CA ALA A 51 1.33 -9.88 14.13
C ALA A 51 0.36 -10.68 15.03
N HIS A 52 -0.31 -10.03 16.00
CA HIS A 52 -1.35 -10.66 16.81
C HIS A 52 -2.73 -10.66 16.15
N ALA A 53 -3.00 -9.69 15.28
CA ALA A 53 -4.30 -9.56 14.62
C ALA A 53 -4.42 -10.42 13.36
N ILE A 54 -3.36 -10.47 12.53
CA ILE A 54 -3.37 -11.15 11.23
C ILE A 54 -3.68 -12.65 11.33
N PRO A 55 -3.20 -13.42 12.33
CA PRO A 55 -3.56 -14.84 12.48
C PRO A 55 -5.06 -15.10 12.64
N ALA A 56 -5.85 -14.10 13.05
CA ALA A 56 -7.31 -14.22 13.07
C ALA A 56 -7.90 -14.58 11.70
N ILE A 57 -7.24 -14.21 10.60
CA ILE A 57 -7.69 -14.55 9.24
C ILE A 57 -7.72 -16.07 9.04
N ALA A 58 -6.62 -16.75 9.36
CA ALA A 58 -6.51 -18.20 9.24
C ALA A 58 -7.47 -18.88 10.21
N GLU A 59 -7.54 -18.42 11.46
CA GLU A 59 -8.42 -19.01 12.47
C GLU A 59 -9.91 -18.90 12.13
N VAL A 60 -10.34 -17.74 11.60
CA VAL A 60 -11.70 -17.57 11.09
C VAL A 60 -12.00 -18.57 9.97
N LYS A 61 -11.07 -18.71 9.02
CA LYS A 61 -11.24 -19.65 7.91
C LYS A 61 -11.26 -21.09 8.39
N ASP A 62 -10.31 -21.50 9.21
CA ASP A 62 -10.20 -22.88 9.72
C ASP A 62 -11.44 -23.26 10.52
N TYR A 63 -11.95 -22.35 11.35
CA TYR A 63 -13.17 -22.57 12.12
C TYR A 63 -14.39 -22.78 11.21
N VAL A 64 -14.59 -21.91 10.21
CA VAL A 64 -15.76 -22.02 9.33
C VAL A 64 -15.64 -23.26 8.42
N ASP A 65 -14.45 -23.56 7.91
CA ASP A 65 -14.23 -24.76 7.08
C ASP A 65 -14.46 -26.06 7.87
N ALA A 66 -14.22 -26.06 9.17
CA ALA A 66 -14.50 -27.19 10.06
C ALA A 66 -15.99 -27.31 10.47
N THR A 67 -16.82 -26.32 10.13
CA THR A 67 -18.24 -26.25 10.54
C THR A 67 -19.16 -26.54 9.35
N GLU A 68 -19.62 -27.79 9.20
CA GLU A 68 -20.38 -28.27 8.04
C GLU A 68 -21.67 -27.48 7.74
N ALA A 69 -22.31 -26.90 8.77
CA ALA A 69 -23.60 -26.21 8.65
C ALA A 69 -23.50 -24.80 8.06
N VAL A 70 -22.30 -24.26 7.90
CA VAL A 70 -22.06 -22.88 7.44
C VAL A 70 -20.97 -22.82 6.39
N VAL A 71 -20.97 -21.74 5.61
CA VAL A 71 -19.92 -21.44 4.63
C VAL A 71 -19.43 -20.02 4.83
N LEU A 72 -18.14 -19.81 4.63
CA LEU A 72 -17.53 -18.48 4.54
C LEU A 72 -17.78 -17.92 3.12
N ALA A 73 -18.85 -17.14 2.99
CA ALA A 73 -19.23 -16.58 1.70
C ALA A 73 -18.31 -15.42 1.25
N GLY A 74 -17.61 -14.82 2.20
CA GLY A 74 -16.58 -13.81 1.93
C GLY A 74 -15.81 -13.47 3.20
N LEU A 75 -14.52 -13.18 3.07
CA LEU A 75 -13.67 -12.62 4.12
C LEU A 75 -12.76 -11.57 3.51
N GLU A 76 -13.02 -10.32 3.85
CA GLU A 76 -12.34 -9.16 3.29
C GLU A 76 -11.51 -8.45 4.35
N HIS A 77 -10.38 -7.93 3.96
CA HIS A 77 -9.45 -7.22 4.82
C HIS A 77 -9.19 -5.80 4.33
N MET A 78 -9.02 -4.88 5.25
CA MET A 78 -8.53 -3.51 5.01
C MET A 78 -7.44 -3.17 6.04
N ASP A 79 -6.28 -2.71 5.58
CA ASP A 79 -5.22 -2.20 6.44
C ASP A 79 -5.50 -0.78 6.97
N GLU A 80 -4.65 -0.28 7.87
CA GLU A 80 -4.77 1.06 8.45
C GLU A 80 -4.80 2.18 7.40
N ARG A 81 -4.07 2.03 6.28
CA ARG A 81 -4.01 3.04 5.22
C ARG A 81 -5.30 3.09 4.45
N TYR A 82 -5.89 1.95 4.19
CA TYR A 82 -7.21 1.84 3.59
C TYR A 82 -8.29 2.40 4.51
N VAL A 83 -8.31 1.97 5.76
CA VAL A 83 -9.22 2.46 6.81
C VAL A 83 -9.17 3.99 6.92
N LYS A 84 -7.96 4.57 6.84
CA LYS A 84 -7.78 6.02 6.81
C LYS A 84 -8.30 6.66 5.52
N ALA A 85 -8.00 6.08 4.37
CA ALA A 85 -8.35 6.64 3.06
C ALA A 85 -9.87 6.68 2.85
N VAL A 86 -10.59 5.61 3.21
CA VAL A 86 -12.05 5.56 3.11
C VAL A 86 -12.77 6.37 4.20
N ARG A 87 -12.02 6.98 5.13
CA ARG A 87 -12.56 7.71 6.30
C ARG A 87 -13.48 6.82 7.12
N TYR A 88 -13.04 5.59 7.33
CA TYR A 88 -13.79 4.59 8.06
C TYR A 88 -14.26 5.11 9.43
N ALA A 89 -15.53 4.94 9.71
CA ALA A 89 -16.12 5.24 11.00
C ALA A 89 -16.11 3.96 11.85
N THR A 90 -15.30 3.97 12.93
CA THR A 90 -15.29 2.85 13.88
C THR A 90 -16.67 2.58 14.45
N LYS A 91 -16.98 1.33 14.65
CA LYS A 91 -18.23 0.87 15.28
C LYS A 91 -18.05 0.70 16.78
N ALA A 92 -16.80 0.62 17.26
CA ALA A 92 -16.44 0.52 18.66
C ALA A 92 -16.57 1.90 19.36
N PRO A 93 -17.52 2.07 20.32
CA PRO A 93 -17.70 3.34 21.01
C PRO A 93 -16.45 3.74 21.83
N GLY A 94 -16.01 4.99 21.69
CA GLY A 94 -14.87 5.51 22.47
C GLY A 94 -13.49 5.02 22.05
N ARG A 95 -13.40 4.17 21.05
CA ARG A 95 -12.11 3.73 20.48
C ARG A 95 -11.61 4.68 19.38
N GLU A 96 -10.29 4.69 19.17
CA GLU A 96 -9.67 5.30 18.01
C GLU A 96 -10.00 4.51 16.73
N ARG A 97 -9.51 5.02 15.60
CA ARG A 97 -9.67 4.32 14.33
C ARG A 97 -8.93 2.98 14.36
N PRO A 98 -9.56 1.87 13.91
CA PRO A 98 -8.90 0.56 13.90
C PRO A 98 -7.72 0.55 12.91
N ARG A 99 -6.75 -0.29 13.18
CA ARG A 99 -5.56 -0.50 12.34
C ARG A 99 -5.76 -1.58 11.30
N MET A 100 -6.68 -2.48 11.58
CA MET A 100 -7.10 -3.53 10.65
C MET A 100 -8.60 -3.75 10.81
N VAL A 101 -9.28 -3.96 9.71
CA VAL A 101 -10.70 -4.35 9.68
C VAL A 101 -10.85 -5.60 8.84
N LEU A 102 -11.55 -6.60 9.38
CA LEU A 102 -12.03 -7.75 8.64
C LEU A 102 -13.55 -7.67 8.53
N LEU A 103 -14.07 -8.05 7.36
CA LEU A 103 -15.50 -8.23 7.10
C LEU A 103 -15.73 -9.67 6.66
N ALA A 104 -16.52 -10.43 7.38
CA ALA A 104 -16.87 -11.81 7.07
C ALA A 104 -18.36 -11.95 6.81
N ASP A 105 -18.74 -12.62 5.72
CA ASP A 105 -20.09 -13.08 5.48
C ASP A 105 -20.16 -14.59 5.78
N ILE A 106 -20.90 -14.94 6.82
CA ILE A 106 -21.20 -16.33 7.20
C ILE A 106 -22.61 -16.66 6.68
N ALA A 107 -22.73 -17.74 5.93
CA ALA A 107 -23.98 -18.15 5.31
C ALA A 107 -24.29 -19.62 5.57
N GLY A 108 -25.57 -19.97 5.60
CA GLY A 108 -26.04 -21.34 5.82
C GLY A 108 -27.55 -21.43 5.71
N ASP A 109 -28.10 -22.65 5.80
CA ASP A 109 -29.54 -22.89 5.72
C ASP A 109 -30.20 -22.96 7.11
N ASP A 110 -29.43 -23.11 8.20
CA ASP A 110 -29.90 -23.05 9.55
C ASP A 110 -29.48 -21.75 10.24
N GLU A 111 -30.47 -20.95 10.67
CA GLU A 111 -30.26 -19.65 11.28
C GLU A 111 -29.47 -19.72 12.59
N ALA A 112 -29.70 -20.75 13.37
CA ALA A 112 -29.03 -20.94 14.67
C ALA A 112 -27.52 -21.20 14.46
N SER A 113 -27.17 -22.09 13.52
CA SER A 113 -25.78 -22.40 13.18
C SER A 113 -25.04 -21.17 12.65
N VAL A 114 -25.67 -20.36 11.77
CA VAL A 114 -25.09 -19.10 11.28
C VAL A 114 -24.90 -18.11 12.42
N GLY A 115 -25.84 -18.00 13.36
CA GLY A 115 -25.74 -17.13 14.53
C GLY A 115 -24.62 -17.55 15.49
N LEU A 116 -24.48 -18.86 15.76
CA LEU A 116 -23.39 -19.40 16.58
C LEU A 116 -22.02 -19.15 15.95
N ALA A 117 -21.88 -19.41 14.65
CA ALA A 117 -20.64 -19.16 13.93
C ALA A 117 -20.26 -17.68 13.96
N ALA A 118 -21.21 -16.77 13.70
CA ALA A 118 -20.96 -15.34 13.78
C ALA A 118 -20.51 -14.91 15.19
N SER A 119 -21.11 -15.48 16.24
CA SER A 119 -20.72 -15.21 17.63
C SER A 119 -19.32 -15.73 17.95
N HIS A 120 -18.92 -16.87 17.38
CA HIS A 120 -17.57 -17.40 17.53
C HIS A 120 -16.52 -16.48 16.89
N LEU A 121 -16.79 -15.93 15.69
CA LEU A 121 -15.91 -14.94 15.07
C LEU A 121 -15.72 -13.70 15.94
N VAL A 122 -16.77 -13.23 16.62
CA VAL A 122 -16.66 -12.15 17.60
C VAL A 122 -15.74 -12.53 18.75
N ALA A 123 -15.79 -13.78 19.25
CA ALA A 123 -14.89 -14.24 20.30
C ALA A 123 -13.42 -14.27 19.84
N ILE A 124 -13.15 -14.68 18.59
CA ILE A 124 -11.79 -14.67 18.00
C ILE A 124 -11.21 -13.26 18.01
N VAL A 125 -11.96 -12.25 17.59
CA VAL A 125 -11.45 -10.87 17.53
C VAL A 125 -11.29 -10.25 18.91
N ASN A 126 -12.26 -10.50 19.82
CA ASN A 126 -12.21 -9.96 21.18
C ASN A 126 -11.02 -10.49 22.00
N ALA A 127 -10.50 -11.67 21.66
CA ALA A 127 -9.28 -12.22 22.27
C ALA A 127 -7.98 -11.53 21.80
N ARG A 128 -8.03 -10.56 20.84
CA ARG A 128 -6.86 -9.98 20.17
C ARG A 128 -6.83 -8.44 20.16
N ASP A 129 -7.23 -7.79 21.25
CA ASP A 129 -7.39 -6.33 21.31
C ASP A 129 -8.22 -5.79 20.14
N GLY A 130 -9.34 -6.47 19.88
CA GLY A 130 -10.30 -6.11 18.86
C GLY A 130 -11.72 -6.11 19.38
N GLU A 131 -12.66 -5.64 18.56
CA GLU A 131 -14.09 -5.67 18.84
C GLU A 131 -14.87 -6.17 17.61
N GLY A 132 -15.76 -7.12 17.83
CA GLY A 132 -16.59 -7.74 16.79
C GLY A 132 -18.03 -7.27 16.83
N PHE A 133 -18.63 -7.02 15.65
CA PHE A 133 -20.01 -6.54 15.49
C PHE A 133 -20.74 -7.40 14.47
N ILE A 134 -21.92 -7.88 14.80
CA ILE A 134 -22.75 -8.70 13.92
C ILE A 134 -23.86 -7.83 13.33
N ALA A 135 -23.92 -7.77 11.99
CA ALA A 135 -25.04 -7.15 11.29
C ALA A 135 -26.21 -8.13 11.18
N VAL A 136 -27.30 -7.84 11.89
CA VAL A 136 -28.50 -8.69 11.93
C VAL A 136 -29.56 -8.25 10.91
N SER A 137 -29.43 -7.09 10.29
CA SER A 137 -30.36 -6.59 9.27
C SER A 137 -29.66 -6.37 7.92
N PRO A 138 -30.39 -6.45 6.80
CA PRO A 138 -29.84 -6.12 5.47
C PRO A 138 -29.29 -4.69 5.38
N GLU A 139 -29.86 -3.73 6.10
CA GLU A 139 -29.41 -2.35 6.15
C GLU A 139 -28.07 -2.20 6.87
N ALA A 140 -27.89 -2.88 8.01
CA ALA A 140 -26.63 -2.90 8.75
C ALA A 140 -25.53 -3.59 7.91
N ARG A 141 -25.86 -4.70 7.24
CA ARG A 141 -24.98 -5.41 6.34
C ARG A 141 -24.49 -4.50 5.20
N ARG A 142 -25.40 -3.79 4.50
CA ARG A 142 -25.04 -2.85 3.43
C ARG A 142 -24.09 -1.75 3.94
N ARG A 143 -24.32 -1.23 5.16
CA ARG A 143 -23.43 -0.22 5.76
C ARG A 143 -22.03 -0.76 6.03
N PHE A 144 -21.88 -1.99 6.50
CA PHE A 144 -20.56 -2.60 6.72
C PHE A 144 -19.79 -2.75 5.41
N TRP A 145 -20.44 -3.18 4.34
CA TRP A 145 -19.82 -3.34 3.03
C TRP A 145 -19.54 -2.03 2.29
N LEU A 146 -20.23 -0.93 2.64
CA LEU A 146 -20.09 0.35 1.94
C LEU A 146 -18.64 0.89 1.98
N ASP A 147 -17.97 0.79 3.14
CA ASP A 147 -16.60 1.28 3.27
C ASP A 147 -15.64 0.43 2.44
N ARG A 148 -15.84 -0.88 2.36
CA ARG A 148 -15.04 -1.79 1.53
C ARG A 148 -15.19 -1.51 0.04
N SER A 149 -16.34 -1.05 -0.41
CA SER A 149 -16.60 -0.74 -1.83
C SER A 149 -15.88 0.52 -2.33
N ARG A 150 -15.38 1.39 -1.42
CA ARG A 150 -14.73 2.66 -1.76
C ARG A 150 -13.24 2.52 -2.12
N THR A 151 -12.89 1.54 -2.93
CA THR A 151 -11.47 1.22 -3.25
C THR A 151 -10.70 2.35 -3.93
N ALA A 152 -11.38 3.25 -4.66
CA ALA A 152 -10.77 4.40 -5.30
C ALA A 152 -10.27 5.48 -4.31
N ALA A 153 -10.75 5.47 -3.06
CA ALA A 153 -10.38 6.48 -2.07
C ALA A 153 -8.88 6.50 -1.74
N ILE A 154 -8.18 5.39 -1.95
CA ILE A 154 -6.73 5.29 -1.70
C ILE A 154 -5.92 6.22 -2.59
N SER A 155 -6.42 6.57 -3.78
CA SER A 155 -5.77 7.46 -4.74
C SER A 155 -6.23 8.91 -4.65
N ALA A 156 -7.00 9.29 -3.62
CA ALA A 156 -7.61 10.62 -3.53
C ALA A 156 -6.61 11.79 -3.45
N HIS A 157 -5.35 11.52 -3.09
CA HIS A 157 -4.28 12.52 -2.97
C HIS A 157 -3.30 12.52 -4.16
N THR A 158 -3.56 11.70 -5.17
CA THR A 158 -2.82 11.65 -6.43
C THR A 158 -3.74 12.06 -7.58
N ASN A 159 -3.26 12.01 -8.80
CA ASN A 159 -4.09 12.23 -9.99
C ASN A 159 -4.98 11.01 -10.35
N ALA A 160 -5.45 10.30 -9.34
CA ALA A 160 -6.27 9.09 -9.44
C ALA A 160 -5.57 7.88 -10.10
N PHE A 161 -4.23 7.90 -10.20
CA PHE A 161 -3.45 6.77 -10.67
C PHE A 161 -2.97 5.92 -9.49
N LYS A 162 -3.16 4.62 -9.58
CA LYS A 162 -2.64 3.65 -8.62
C LYS A 162 -2.17 2.39 -9.33
N ILE A 163 -1.03 1.89 -8.93
CA ILE A 163 -0.59 0.56 -9.27
C ILE A 163 -1.32 -0.38 -8.32
N ASN A 164 -1.92 -1.42 -8.85
CA ASN A 164 -2.66 -2.41 -8.09
C ASN A 164 -2.19 -3.80 -8.49
N GLU A 165 -1.13 -4.25 -7.84
CA GLU A 165 -0.65 -5.61 -8.00
C GLU A 165 -1.42 -6.54 -7.07
N ASP A 166 -1.79 -7.71 -7.58
CA ASP A 166 -2.42 -8.76 -6.80
C ASP A 166 -1.50 -9.98 -6.73
N VAL A 167 -1.41 -10.56 -5.56
CA VAL A 167 -0.63 -11.76 -5.29
C VAL A 167 -1.45 -12.72 -4.42
N VAL A 168 -1.09 -13.99 -4.36
CA VAL A 168 -1.66 -14.93 -3.40
C VAL A 168 -0.58 -15.38 -2.44
N ILE A 169 -0.84 -15.20 -1.16
CA ILE A 169 0.08 -15.57 -0.08
C ILE A 169 -0.56 -16.71 0.74
N PRO A 170 0.19 -17.79 1.04
CA PRO A 170 -0.29 -18.80 1.97
C PRO A 170 -0.70 -18.15 3.30
N LEU A 171 -1.86 -18.52 3.84
CA LEU A 171 -2.43 -17.84 5.02
C LEU A 171 -1.47 -17.82 6.21
N GLN A 172 -0.67 -18.87 6.36
CA GLN A 172 0.35 -19.00 7.41
C GLN A 172 1.50 -18.01 7.26
N GLN A 173 1.71 -17.48 6.04
CA GLN A 173 2.79 -16.52 5.71
C GLN A 173 2.29 -15.06 5.66
N LEU A 174 1.03 -14.80 5.99
CA LEU A 174 0.47 -13.43 5.93
C LEU A 174 1.11 -12.47 6.93
N VAL A 175 1.60 -12.97 8.07
CA VAL A 175 2.30 -12.13 9.08
C VAL A 175 3.63 -11.65 8.49
N GLU A 176 4.41 -12.55 7.93
CA GLU A 176 5.71 -12.27 7.31
C GLU A 176 5.54 -11.35 6.09
N TYR A 177 4.54 -11.62 5.26
CA TYR A 177 4.22 -10.77 4.13
C TYR A 177 3.86 -9.35 4.56
N ASN A 178 2.96 -9.22 5.54
CA ASN A 178 2.56 -7.89 6.05
C ASN A 178 3.74 -7.15 6.66
N SER A 179 4.61 -7.83 7.42
CA SER A 179 5.83 -7.26 8.00
C SER A 179 6.79 -6.77 6.92
N GLY A 180 6.94 -7.52 5.82
CA GLY A 180 7.74 -7.11 4.66
C GLY A 180 7.17 -5.86 3.97
N ILE A 181 5.84 -5.77 3.81
CA ILE A 181 5.19 -4.57 3.27
C ILE A 181 5.33 -3.38 4.21
N GLU A 182 5.18 -3.56 5.53
CA GLU A 182 5.38 -2.48 6.50
C GLU A 182 6.84 -2.01 6.54
N ARG A 183 7.80 -2.91 6.37
CA ARG A 183 9.22 -2.55 6.18
C ARG A 183 9.37 -1.59 4.99
N ILE A 184 8.83 -1.93 3.83
CA ILE A 184 8.86 -1.04 2.64
C ILE A 184 8.25 0.33 2.99
N ASN A 185 7.11 0.35 3.66
CA ASN A 185 6.45 1.59 4.07
C ASN A 185 7.27 2.44 5.04
N ILE A 186 7.97 1.81 5.99
CA ILE A 186 8.85 2.49 6.95
C ILE A 186 10.04 3.11 6.21
N GLU A 187 10.70 2.34 5.35
CA GLU A 187 11.84 2.81 4.54
C GLU A 187 11.45 4.01 3.67
N GLN A 188 10.34 3.91 2.92
CA GLN A 188 9.82 4.99 2.09
C GLN A 188 9.46 6.24 2.91
N SER A 189 8.89 6.03 4.10
CA SER A 189 8.53 7.13 5.00
C SER A 189 9.76 7.84 5.55
N ILE A 190 10.80 7.11 5.97
CA ILE A 190 12.02 7.70 6.51
C ILE A 190 12.79 8.42 5.40
N ALA A 191 12.98 7.77 4.24
CA ALA A 191 13.67 8.37 3.09
C ALA A 191 13.03 9.71 2.67
N ASN A 192 11.70 9.76 2.54
CA ASN A 192 10.98 10.99 2.21
C ASN A 192 11.13 12.09 3.27
N LYS A 193 11.24 11.72 4.55
CA LYS A 193 11.46 12.68 5.63
C LYS A 193 12.90 13.20 5.66
N ILE A 194 13.88 12.35 5.37
CA ILE A 194 15.28 12.77 5.20
C ILE A 194 15.39 13.75 4.05
N GLU A 195 14.75 13.46 2.91
CA GLU A 195 14.69 14.38 1.78
C GLU A 195 14.07 15.74 2.16
N SER A 196 13.07 15.73 3.03
CA SER A 196 12.51 16.99 3.56
C SER A 196 13.53 17.77 4.39
N ILE A 197 14.36 17.10 5.21
CA ILE A 197 15.44 17.75 5.96
C ILE A 197 16.48 18.34 4.99
N ASP A 198 16.89 17.58 3.97
CA ASP A 198 17.87 18.03 3.00
C ASP A 198 17.38 19.28 2.24
N ALA A 199 16.09 19.29 1.86
CA ALA A 199 15.47 20.46 1.22
C ALA A 199 15.36 21.67 2.16
N PHE A 200 15.18 21.44 3.48
CA PHE A 200 15.19 22.53 4.47
C PHE A 200 16.59 23.08 4.67
N SER A 201 17.58 22.22 4.83
CA SER A 201 18.98 22.62 4.98
C SER A 201 19.45 23.44 3.78
N ALA A 202 19.20 22.95 2.56
CA ALA A 202 19.54 23.68 1.34
C ALA A 202 18.81 25.03 1.25
N HIS A 203 17.58 25.15 1.73
CA HIS A 203 16.85 26.40 1.77
C HIS A 203 17.45 27.38 2.80
N LEU A 204 17.80 26.89 3.99
CA LEU A 204 18.42 27.72 5.06
C LEU A 204 19.87 28.14 4.73
N ASP A 205 20.53 27.46 3.78
CA ASP A 205 21.87 27.80 3.28
C ASP A 205 21.81 28.79 2.08
N GLY A 206 20.62 28.93 1.48
CA GLY A 206 20.40 29.81 0.34
C GLY A 206 20.03 31.25 0.73
N GLU A 207 19.70 32.04 -0.28
CA GLU A 207 19.14 33.38 -0.06
C GLU A 207 17.70 33.29 0.43
N LEU A 208 17.41 33.82 1.62
CA LEU A 208 16.08 33.86 2.22
C LEU A 208 15.29 35.07 1.67
N THR A 209 14.95 35.00 0.38
CA THR A 209 14.31 36.12 -0.34
C THR A 209 12.95 36.49 0.26
N GLU A 210 12.25 35.56 0.87
CA GLU A 210 10.96 35.76 1.54
C GLU A 210 11.07 36.69 2.77
N LEU A 211 12.24 36.73 3.43
CA LEU A 211 12.47 37.63 4.56
C LEU A 211 12.76 39.06 4.09
N ARG A 212 13.41 39.22 2.93
CA ARG A 212 13.70 40.55 2.35
C ARG A 212 12.43 41.28 1.85
N GLN A 213 11.38 40.53 1.57
CA GLN A 213 10.10 41.03 1.07
C GLN A 213 9.08 41.24 2.16
N ALA A 214 9.40 40.87 3.42
CA ALA A 214 8.48 41.04 4.53
C ALA A 214 8.48 42.51 5.00
N ASP A 215 7.30 43.14 5.04
CA ASP A 215 7.14 44.54 5.45
C ASP A 215 7.63 44.84 6.88
N ASP A 216 7.70 43.83 7.74
CA ASP A 216 8.09 43.92 9.15
C ASP A 216 9.61 43.57 9.37
N TYR A 217 10.40 43.36 8.30
CA TYR A 217 11.82 43.01 8.45
C TYR A 217 12.73 44.22 8.31
N GLU A 218 13.16 44.74 9.46
CA GLU A 218 14.21 45.78 9.50
C GLU A 218 15.59 45.15 9.53
N ALA A 219 16.38 45.37 8.49
CA ALA A 219 17.77 44.92 8.42
C ALA A 219 18.66 45.80 9.30
N SER A 220 18.86 45.39 10.55
CA SER A 220 19.87 45.94 11.43
C SER A 220 20.98 44.90 11.66
N ASP A 221 22.15 45.33 12.08
CA ASP A 221 23.27 44.42 12.43
C ASP A 221 22.85 43.45 13.56
N GLU A 222 22.07 43.91 14.51
CA GLU A 222 21.56 43.11 15.62
C GLU A 222 20.53 42.08 15.15
N SER A 223 19.59 42.46 14.29
CA SER A 223 18.59 41.55 13.73
C SER A 223 19.24 40.48 12.84
N SER A 224 20.29 40.85 12.11
CA SER A 224 21.08 39.93 11.28
C SER A 224 21.85 38.90 12.12
N ALA A 225 22.46 39.33 13.24
CA ALA A 225 23.15 38.43 14.17
C ALA A 225 22.19 37.44 14.85
N ILE A 226 21.02 37.90 15.27
CA ILE A 226 19.97 37.06 15.85
C ILE A 226 19.47 36.03 14.83
N LEU A 227 19.20 36.45 13.59
CA LEU A 227 18.80 35.53 12.52
C LEU A 227 19.86 34.46 12.29
N GLN A 228 21.15 34.86 12.16
CA GLN A 228 22.24 33.92 11.95
C GLN A 228 22.33 32.89 13.08
N ALA A 229 22.23 33.30 14.34
CA ALA A 229 22.22 32.36 15.46
C ALA A 229 21.04 31.39 15.40
N LYS A 230 19.85 31.84 14.99
CA LYS A 230 18.68 30.95 14.79
C LYS A 230 18.89 29.98 13.65
N LEU A 231 19.50 30.42 12.54
CA LEU A 231 19.84 29.56 11.40
C LEU A 231 20.82 28.46 11.79
N ASP A 232 21.85 28.81 12.57
CA ASP A 232 22.86 27.86 13.04
C ASP A 232 22.24 26.81 13.99
N LEU A 233 21.37 27.22 14.91
CA LEU A 233 20.59 26.30 15.76
C LEU A 233 19.69 25.37 14.94
N ALA A 234 19.05 25.88 13.90
CA ALA A 234 18.21 25.09 13.03
C ALA A 234 19.02 24.06 12.23
N ARG A 235 20.15 24.46 11.66
CA ARG A 235 21.09 23.58 10.92
C ARG A 235 21.60 22.46 11.81
N GLU A 236 22.09 22.79 13.00
CA GLU A 236 22.58 21.79 13.97
C GLU A 236 21.47 20.79 14.33
N HIS A 237 20.27 21.29 14.60
CA HIS A 237 19.13 20.42 14.92
C HIS A 237 18.76 19.51 13.76
N LEU A 238 18.65 20.04 12.55
CA LEU A 238 18.33 19.28 11.33
C LEU A 238 19.41 18.21 11.06
N ALA A 239 20.69 18.54 11.18
CA ALA A 239 21.79 17.60 11.01
C ALA A 239 21.73 16.44 12.00
N ARG A 240 21.44 16.71 13.28
CA ARG A 240 21.31 15.69 14.33
C ARG A 240 20.13 14.75 14.06
N VAL A 241 18.96 15.30 13.70
CA VAL A 241 17.78 14.48 13.39
C VAL A 241 18.01 13.67 12.11
N ARG A 242 18.63 14.26 11.08
CA ARG A 242 19.01 13.57 9.85
C ARG A 242 19.92 12.38 10.14
N MET A 243 20.95 12.57 10.93
CA MET A 243 21.89 11.51 11.33
C MET A 243 21.15 10.37 12.03
N ARG A 244 20.29 10.67 13.02
CA ARG A 244 19.49 9.66 13.71
C ARG A 244 18.62 8.86 12.72
N TRP A 245 17.88 9.55 11.84
CA TRP A 245 16.99 8.89 10.90
C TRP A 245 17.74 8.08 9.84
N SER A 246 18.89 8.57 9.37
CA SER A 246 19.74 7.82 8.43
C SER A 246 20.28 6.54 9.08
N ARG A 247 20.76 6.61 10.33
CA ARG A 247 21.22 5.41 11.06
C ARG A 247 20.08 4.42 11.33
N LEU A 248 18.89 4.88 11.68
CA LEU A 248 17.71 4.02 11.81
C LEU A 248 17.37 3.30 10.51
N LEU A 249 17.50 3.98 9.36
CA LEU A 249 17.24 3.40 8.04
C LEU A 249 18.33 2.40 7.64
N GLU A 250 19.59 2.74 7.86
CA GLU A 250 20.76 1.95 7.46
C GLU A 250 20.92 0.66 8.28
N HIS A 251 20.56 0.70 9.56
CA HIS A 251 20.78 -0.38 10.52
C HIS A 251 19.51 -1.11 10.94
N MET A 252 18.45 -1.05 10.12
CA MET A 252 17.15 -1.66 10.46
C MET A 252 17.23 -3.13 10.88
N ASP A 253 18.14 -3.87 10.27
CA ASP A 253 18.29 -5.32 10.48
C ASP A 253 19.26 -5.66 11.64
N ASP A 254 19.92 -4.66 12.18
CA ASP A 254 20.88 -4.86 13.28
C ASP A 254 20.14 -5.03 14.61
N ALA A 255 20.81 -5.69 15.57
CA ALA A 255 20.28 -5.84 16.91
C ALA A 255 20.07 -4.47 17.57
N ALA A 256 18.87 -4.21 18.08
CA ALA A 256 18.53 -2.93 18.68
C ALA A 256 19.43 -2.55 19.86
N SER A 257 19.90 -3.55 20.60
CA SER A 257 20.83 -3.39 21.72
C SER A 257 22.19 -2.81 21.35
N THR A 258 22.59 -2.86 20.08
CA THR A 258 23.88 -2.31 19.59
C THR A 258 23.78 -0.86 19.13
N HIS A 259 22.56 -0.31 19.07
CA HIS A 259 22.28 1.05 18.59
C HIS A 259 21.51 1.91 19.60
N THR A 260 21.76 1.68 20.89
CA THR A 260 21.08 2.41 21.98
C THR A 260 21.37 3.90 21.99
N ASP A 261 22.49 4.34 21.43
CA ASP A 261 22.90 5.74 21.32
C ASP A 261 22.00 6.60 20.42
N ILE A 262 21.23 5.98 19.52
CA ILE A 262 20.24 6.67 18.67
C ILE A 262 18.80 6.51 19.17
N LEU A 263 18.61 5.83 20.29
CA LEU A 263 17.32 5.58 20.92
C LEU A 263 17.18 6.42 22.20
N SER A 264 15.99 6.98 22.42
CA SER A 264 15.64 7.60 23.71
C SER A 264 15.55 6.56 24.83
N GLU A 265 15.59 6.98 26.08
CA GLU A 265 15.46 6.08 27.23
C GLU A 265 14.17 5.25 27.19
N ALA A 266 13.05 5.86 26.75
CA ALA A 266 11.77 5.16 26.61
C ALA A 266 11.81 4.11 25.48
N GLU A 267 12.48 4.42 24.36
CA GLU A 267 12.65 3.48 23.24
C GLU A 267 13.57 2.32 23.66
N GLN A 268 14.66 2.60 24.40
CA GLN A 268 15.55 1.57 24.94
C GLN A 268 14.83 0.63 25.92
N ALA A 269 13.95 1.16 26.78
CA ALA A 269 13.16 0.37 27.73
C ALA A 269 12.16 -0.57 27.04
N SER A 270 11.82 -0.35 25.77
CA SER A 270 10.91 -1.18 24.99
C SER A 270 11.59 -2.35 24.27
N ILE A 271 12.95 -2.39 24.28
CA ILE A 271 13.72 -3.46 23.62
C ILE A 271 13.42 -4.80 24.29
N ARG A 272 12.98 -5.76 23.50
CA ARG A 272 12.83 -7.16 23.90
C ARG A 272 14.08 -7.94 23.48
N ARG A 273 14.25 -9.13 24.07
CA ARG A 273 15.35 -10.02 23.69
C ARG A 273 15.33 -10.31 22.19
N ASP A 274 16.47 -10.19 21.55
CA ASP A 274 16.69 -10.47 20.13
C ASP A 274 15.98 -9.52 19.15
N ASP A 275 15.44 -8.37 19.62
CA ASP A 275 14.85 -7.36 18.75
C ASP A 275 15.90 -6.72 17.83
N ARG A 276 15.52 -6.59 16.56
CA ARG A 276 16.17 -5.68 15.60
C ARG A 276 15.55 -4.28 15.73
N LEU A 277 16.23 -3.26 15.21
CA LEU A 277 15.64 -1.92 15.12
C LEU A 277 14.32 -1.93 14.33
N LEU A 278 14.22 -2.75 13.27
CA LEU A 278 13.00 -2.92 12.50
C LEU A 278 11.83 -3.41 13.36
N ASP A 279 12.06 -4.33 14.29
CA ASP A 279 11.00 -4.90 15.13
C ASP A 279 10.40 -3.83 16.06
N LEU A 280 11.22 -2.92 16.61
CA LEU A 280 10.76 -1.75 17.35
C LEU A 280 9.93 -0.80 16.49
N MET A 281 10.32 -0.59 15.23
CA MET A 281 9.57 0.28 14.31
C MET A 281 8.24 -0.35 13.90
N LEU A 282 8.19 -1.67 13.66
CA LEU A 282 6.97 -2.40 13.33
C LEU A 282 5.95 -2.33 14.48
N ARG A 283 6.41 -2.45 15.73
CA ARG A 283 5.59 -2.27 16.93
C ARG A 283 5.28 -0.81 17.26
N ARG A 284 5.99 0.13 16.60
CA ARG A 284 5.92 1.58 16.84
C ARG A 284 6.47 2.04 18.19
N ASP A 285 7.31 1.23 18.81
CA ASP A 285 8.11 1.62 19.97
C ASP A 285 9.13 2.69 19.58
N VAL A 286 9.72 2.57 18.38
CA VAL A 286 10.53 3.62 17.74
C VAL A 286 9.72 4.26 16.61
N ARG A 287 9.63 5.59 16.65
CA ARG A 287 8.92 6.39 15.64
C ARG A 287 9.79 7.49 15.08
N VAL A 288 9.72 7.68 13.79
CA VAL A 288 10.30 8.82 13.08
C VAL A 288 9.19 9.85 12.82
N SER A 289 9.20 10.95 13.57
CA SER A 289 8.10 11.92 13.58
C SER A 289 8.53 13.29 13.06
N TYR A 290 8.11 13.66 11.86
CA TYR A 290 8.28 15.04 11.37
C TYR A 290 7.66 16.08 12.30
N ARG A 291 6.48 15.77 12.87
CA ARG A 291 5.78 16.71 13.76
C ARG A 291 6.57 17.02 15.01
N ASP A 292 7.05 15.98 15.68
CA ASP A 292 7.61 16.09 17.02
C ASP A 292 9.11 16.41 16.95
N GLU A 293 9.84 15.81 16.00
CA GLU A 293 11.29 15.98 15.89
C GLU A 293 11.73 17.18 15.03
N ILE A 294 10.89 17.64 14.07
CA ILE A 294 11.26 18.74 13.16
C ILE A 294 10.33 19.94 13.34
N LYS A 295 9.03 19.77 13.10
CA LYS A 295 8.10 20.91 12.98
C LYS A 295 8.02 21.73 14.26
N GLN A 296 7.90 21.08 15.42
CA GLN A 296 7.77 21.78 16.69
C GLN A 296 9.05 22.57 16.99
N ARG A 297 10.21 21.94 16.82
CA ARG A 297 11.51 22.58 17.11
C ARG A 297 11.81 23.75 16.17
N LEU A 298 11.58 23.59 14.84
CA LEU A 298 11.77 24.71 13.92
C LEU A 298 10.81 25.86 14.21
N ARG A 299 9.56 25.58 14.65
CA ARG A 299 8.61 26.60 15.07
C ARG A 299 9.07 27.39 16.31
N GLU A 300 9.76 26.73 17.25
CA GLU A 300 10.36 27.37 18.43
C GLU A 300 11.54 28.25 18.05
N ILE A 301 12.47 27.71 17.24
CA ILE A 301 13.67 28.44 16.78
C ILE A 301 13.27 29.69 16.00
N PHE A 302 12.41 29.53 15.03
CA PHE A 302 11.92 30.62 14.17
C PHE A 302 10.66 31.28 14.73
N ARG A 303 10.59 31.47 16.07
CA ARG A 303 9.48 32.16 16.71
C ARG A 303 9.58 33.65 16.38
N GLY A 304 8.42 34.30 16.17
CA GLY A 304 8.29 35.73 15.85
C GLY A 304 7.46 35.89 14.56
N ARG A 305 6.83 37.06 14.46
CA ARG A 305 5.98 37.38 13.30
C ARG A 305 6.82 37.61 12.05
N GLU A 306 7.96 38.26 12.23
CA GLU A 306 8.96 38.56 11.21
C GLU A 306 9.53 37.31 10.50
N LEU A 307 9.51 36.16 11.17
CA LEU A 307 9.98 34.87 10.63
C LEU A 307 8.84 33.98 10.12
N GLU A 308 7.60 34.48 10.08
CA GLU A 308 6.46 33.74 9.55
C GLU A 308 6.62 33.35 8.07
N PRO A 309 7.12 34.24 7.18
CA PRO A 309 7.38 33.88 5.79
C PRO A 309 8.32 32.68 5.64
N LEU A 310 9.41 32.61 6.42
CA LEU A 310 10.34 31.49 6.43
C LEU A 310 9.64 30.19 6.89
N ARG A 311 8.84 30.24 7.96
CA ARG A 311 8.07 29.05 8.40
C ARG A 311 7.10 28.56 7.33
N ASN A 312 6.48 29.48 6.59
CA ASN A 312 5.57 29.14 5.50
C ASN A 312 6.31 28.53 4.31
N ALA A 313 7.50 29.04 3.95
CA ALA A 313 8.35 28.46 2.91
C ALA A 313 8.76 27.00 3.25
N LEU A 314 9.25 26.77 4.47
CA LEU A 314 9.59 25.41 4.93
C LEU A 314 8.36 24.48 4.94
N ARG A 315 7.20 24.99 5.37
CA ARG A 315 5.95 24.23 5.33
C ARG A 315 5.54 23.86 3.91
N ALA A 316 5.65 24.77 2.95
CA ALA A 316 5.32 24.52 1.55
C ALA A 316 6.20 23.41 0.96
N LYS A 317 7.53 23.48 1.20
CA LYS A 317 8.49 22.41 0.82
C LYS A 317 8.11 21.07 1.40
N HIS A 318 7.79 21.00 2.71
CA HIS A 318 7.34 19.76 3.34
C HIS A 318 6.09 19.19 2.69
N VAL A 319 5.08 20.03 2.41
CA VAL A 319 3.83 19.58 1.79
C VAL A 319 4.09 19.01 0.39
N ALA A 320 4.93 19.67 -0.41
CA ALA A 320 5.29 19.22 -1.74
C ALA A 320 5.96 17.82 -1.70
N LEU A 321 6.99 17.66 -0.85
CA LEU A 321 7.71 16.38 -0.72
C LEU A 321 6.84 15.28 -0.10
N LYS A 322 6.03 15.60 0.90
CA LYS A 322 5.09 14.65 1.49
C LYS A 322 4.11 14.08 0.47
N ASN A 323 3.65 14.90 -0.48
CA ASN A 323 2.71 14.46 -1.53
C ASN A 323 3.37 13.53 -2.55
N GLN A 324 4.71 13.52 -2.64
CA GLN A 324 5.48 12.62 -3.49
C GLN A 324 5.89 11.31 -2.78
N ARG A 325 5.50 11.12 -1.52
CA ARG A 325 5.84 9.94 -0.76
C ARG A 325 5.06 8.73 -1.27
N LEU A 326 5.79 7.67 -1.62
CA LEU A 326 5.22 6.36 -1.88
C LEU A 326 4.80 5.66 -0.59
N PHE A 327 3.75 4.89 -0.70
CA PHE A 327 3.35 3.92 0.31
C PHE A 327 2.55 2.80 -0.33
N VAL A 328 2.56 1.64 0.30
CA VAL A 328 1.78 0.47 -0.08
C VAL A 328 0.62 0.32 0.90
N ALA A 329 -0.60 0.29 0.38
CA ALA A 329 -1.79 -0.01 1.16
C ALA A 329 -2.36 -1.36 0.75
N LEU A 330 -2.79 -2.15 1.72
CA LEU A 330 -3.28 -3.50 1.49
C LEU A 330 -4.79 -3.60 1.67
N HIS A 331 -5.43 -4.27 0.72
CA HIS A 331 -6.71 -4.92 0.95
C HIS A 331 -6.64 -6.35 0.42
N MET A 332 -7.45 -7.23 0.96
CA MET A 332 -7.36 -8.65 0.60
C MET A 332 -8.74 -9.26 0.47
N HIS A 333 -8.86 -10.23 -0.44
CA HIS A 333 -9.80 -11.33 -0.30
C HIS A 333 -9.14 -12.33 0.67
N ALA A 334 -9.29 -12.05 1.97
CA ALA A 334 -8.44 -12.65 3.00
C ALA A 334 -8.68 -14.17 3.14
N GLY A 335 -9.90 -14.65 2.86
CA GLY A 335 -10.21 -16.08 2.88
C GLY A 335 -9.43 -16.92 1.85
N ASP A 336 -8.95 -16.29 0.79
CA ASP A 336 -8.17 -16.93 -0.29
C ASP A 336 -6.66 -16.60 -0.22
N GLY A 337 -6.25 -15.72 0.71
CA GLY A 337 -4.88 -15.20 0.75
C GLY A 337 -4.53 -14.28 -0.43
N ASN A 338 -5.52 -13.82 -1.20
CA ASN A 338 -5.29 -12.92 -2.32
C ASN A 338 -5.17 -11.46 -1.84
N VAL A 339 -3.97 -10.95 -1.94
CA VAL A 339 -3.61 -9.61 -1.46
C VAL A 339 -3.47 -8.64 -2.63
N HIS A 340 -4.18 -7.52 -2.54
CA HIS A 340 -4.01 -6.40 -3.45
C HIS A 340 -3.12 -5.34 -2.82
N THR A 341 -1.98 -5.09 -3.44
CA THR A 341 -1.05 -4.05 -3.05
C THR A 341 -1.32 -2.80 -3.87
N ASN A 342 -1.72 -1.73 -3.21
CA ASN A 342 -2.07 -0.48 -3.87
C ASN A 342 -1.00 0.57 -3.60
N ILE A 343 -0.35 1.03 -4.66
CA ILE A 343 0.69 2.06 -4.61
C ILE A 343 0.15 3.29 -5.37
N PRO A 344 -0.36 4.31 -4.66
CA PRO A 344 -0.77 5.55 -5.29
C PRO A 344 0.43 6.33 -5.81
N VAL A 345 0.37 6.76 -7.07
CA VAL A 345 1.43 7.49 -7.75
C VAL A 345 0.87 8.66 -8.55
N HIS A 346 1.71 9.65 -8.83
CA HIS A 346 1.44 10.68 -9.82
C HIS A 346 1.97 10.24 -11.18
N SER A 347 1.12 10.18 -12.19
CA SER A 347 1.49 9.71 -13.54
C SER A 347 2.46 10.63 -14.28
N ASP A 348 2.61 11.87 -13.81
CA ASP A 348 3.52 12.89 -14.31
C ASP A 348 4.84 12.99 -13.53
N ASN A 349 5.05 12.12 -12.54
CA ASN A 349 6.25 12.10 -11.71
C ASN A 349 7.07 10.84 -11.99
N TYR A 350 7.97 10.89 -12.96
CA TYR A 350 8.79 9.76 -13.37
C TYR A 350 9.69 9.23 -12.24
N ARG A 351 10.23 10.10 -11.38
CA ARG A 351 11.00 9.63 -10.20
C ARG A 351 10.14 8.75 -9.29
N MET A 352 8.90 9.16 -9.05
CA MET A 352 7.95 8.39 -8.25
C MET A 352 7.55 7.08 -8.93
N LEU A 353 7.41 7.08 -10.26
CA LEU A 353 7.10 5.89 -11.05
C LEU A 353 8.26 4.87 -11.01
N HIS A 354 9.51 5.31 -11.18
CA HIS A 354 10.69 4.44 -11.06
C HIS A 354 10.83 3.84 -9.67
N GLU A 355 10.56 4.64 -8.62
CA GLU A 355 10.57 4.12 -7.25
C GLU A 355 9.46 3.11 -7.03
N ALA A 356 8.27 3.36 -7.56
CA ALA A 356 7.15 2.42 -7.49
C ALA A 356 7.46 1.10 -8.21
N ASP A 357 8.18 1.14 -9.33
CA ASP A 357 8.64 -0.06 -10.05
C ASP A 357 9.58 -0.90 -9.17
N ARG A 358 10.55 -0.27 -8.49
CA ARG A 358 11.41 -0.95 -7.52
C ARG A 358 10.62 -1.56 -6.36
N VAL A 359 9.59 -0.87 -5.88
CA VAL A 359 8.71 -1.38 -4.82
C VAL A 359 7.92 -2.60 -5.31
N VAL A 360 7.39 -2.57 -6.54
CA VAL A 360 6.70 -3.72 -7.16
C VAL A 360 7.64 -4.92 -7.26
N ASP A 361 8.88 -4.73 -7.75
CA ASP A 361 9.87 -5.81 -7.83
C ASP A 361 10.13 -6.45 -6.44
N ARG A 362 10.25 -5.64 -5.39
CA ARG A 362 10.41 -6.13 -4.01
C ARG A 362 9.18 -6.93 -3.53
N ILE A 363 7.97 -6.47 -3.87
CA ILE A 363 6.72 -7.16 -3.53
C ILE A 363 6.67 -8.53 -4.22
N MET A 364 7.02 -8.59 -5.51
CA MET A 364 7.01 -9.84 -6.26
C MET A 364 8.04 -10.85 -5.70
N ARG A 365 9.25 -10.39 -5.38
CA ARG A 365 10.28 -11.24 -4.74
C ARG A 365 9.83 -11.74 -3.38
N LEU A 366 9.34 -10.85 -2.51
CA LEU A 366 8.79 -11.24 -1.20
C LEU A 366 7.69 -12.31 -1.35
N THR A 367 6.80 -12.15 -2.35
CA THR A 367 5.75 -13.12 -2.65
C THR A 367 6.33 -14.50 -3.00
N ILE A 368 7.31 -14.54 -3.88
CA ILE A 368 7.97 -15.78 -4.31
C ILE A 368 8.71 -16.45 -3.15
N ASP A 369 9.45 -15.67 -2.36
CA ASP A 369 10.23 -16.16 -1.21
C ASP A 369 9.35 -16.80 -0.13
N LEU A 370 8.11 -16.30 0.00
CA LEU A 370 7.10 -16.85 0.92
C LEU A 370 6.26 -18.00 0.32
N GLY A 371 6.65 -18.51 -0.87
CA GLY A 371 5.92 -19.58 -1.55
C GLY A 371 4.58 -19.17 -2.10
N GLY A 372 4.36 -17.87 -2.31
CA GLY A 372 3.16 -17.31 -2.91
C GLY A 372 3.16 -17.33 -4.43
N VAL A 373 2.09 -16.84 -5.04
CA VAL A 373 1.92 -16.69 -6.48
C VAL A 373 1.77 -15.24 -6.87
N ILE A 374 2.38 -14.85 -7.98
CA ILE A 374 2.51 -13.47 -8.43
C ILE A 374 1.22 -12.84 -8.97
N SER A 375 0.17 -13.61 -9.19
CA SER A 375 -1.14 -13.08 -9.54
C SER A 375 -2.26 -13.98 -9.03
N GLY A 376 -3.26 -13.37 -8.39
CA GLY A 376 -4.45 -14.06 -7.90
C GLY A 376 -5.61 -14.02 -8.90
N GLU A 377 -5.88 -12.86 -9.49
CA GLU A 377 -7.04 -12.66 -10.36
C GLU A 377 -6.81 -11.72 -11.54
N HIS A 378 -5.79 -10.82 -11.50
CA HIS A 378 -5.56 -9.83 -12.55
C HIS A 378 -4.92 -10.40 -13.82
N GLY A 379 -4.30 -11.58 -13.73
CA GLY A 379 -3.54 -12.18 -14.83
C GLY A 379 -2.05 -11.79 -14.80
N ILE A 380 -1.28 -12.39 -15.69
CA ILE A 380 0.17 -12.21 -15.78
C ILE A 380 0.53 -10.96 -16.59
N GLY A 381 -0.05 -10.83 -17.77
CA GLY A 381 0.20 -9.70 -18.66
C GLY A 381 1.67 -9.54 -19.05
N LEU A 382 1.98 -8.38 -19.58
CA LEU A 382 3.37 -8.00 -19.88
C LEU A 382 4.16 -7.58 -18.62
N THR A 383 3.46 -7.21 -17.55
CA THR A 383 4.09 -6.67 -16.33
C THR A 383 4.64 -7.76 -15.42
N LYS A 384 4.03 -8.94 -15.41
CA LYS A 384 4.39 -10.04 -14.52
C LYS A 384 5.09 -11.21 -15.20
N VAL A 385 5.12 -11.25 -16.54
CA VAL A 385 5.72 -12.38 -17.27
C VAL A 385 7.20 -12.59 -16.93
N GLY A 386 7.93 -11.53 -16.63
CA GLY A 386 9.34 -11.59 -16.22
C GLY A 386 9.60 -12.29 -14.88
N TYR A 387 8.57 -12.42 -14.02
CA TYR A 387 8.66 -13.14 -12.73
C TYR A 387 8.25 -14.61 -12.82
N LEU A 388 7.77 -15.08 -13.99
CA LEU A 388 7.47 -16.50 -14.19
C LEU A 388 8.77 -17.29 -14.36
N GLY A 389 8.84 -18.48 -13.73
CA GLY A 389 9.90 -19.43 -13.97
C GLY A 389 9.90 -19.92 -15.41
N ALA A 390 11.09 -20.17 -15.95
CA ALA A 390 11.27 -20.63 -17.33
C ALA A 390 10.47 -21.92 -17.62
N ASP A 391 10.40 -22.84 -16.66
CA ASP A 391 9.65 -24.10 -16.75
C ASP A 391 8.15 -23.86 -17.02
N LYS A 392 7.55 -22.88 -16.35
CA LYS A 392 6.15 -22.50 -16.52
C LYS A 392 5.92 -21.84 -17.88
N LEU A 393 6.81 -20.93 -18.24
CA LEU A 393 6.72 -20.23 -19.52
C LEU A 393 6.89 -21.18 -20.71
N ASP A 394 7.85 -22.11 -20.66
CA ASP A 394 8.10 -23.11 -21.69
C ASP A 394 6.89 -24.04 -21.90
N ALA A 395 6.22 -24.41 -20.81
CA ALA A 395 5.00 -25.22 -20.89
C ALA A 395 3.88 -24.47 -21.64
N PHE A 396 3.71 -23.18 -21.35
CA PHE A 396 2.75 -22.35 -22.06
C PHE A 396 3.11 -22.12 -23.53
N VAL A 397 4.39 -21.91 -23.83
CA VAL A 397 4.88 -21.76 -25.22
C VAL A 397 4.52 -22.98 -26.07
N LYS A 398 4.78 -24.18 -25.52
CA LYS A 398 4.41 -25.43 -26.20
C LYS A 398 2.90 -25.54 -26.44
N TYR A 399 2.10 -25.23 -25.43
CA TYR A 399 0.64 -25.20 -25.56
C TYR A 399 0.20 -24.20 -26.64
N LYS A 400 0.71 -22.95 -26.59
CA LYS A 400 0.40 -21.89 -27.55
C LYS A 400 0.73 -22.32 -29.00
N GLN A 401 1.89 -22.93 -29.21
CA GLN A 401 2.34 -23.43 -30.52
C GLN A 401 1.42 -24.53 -31.09
N GLN A 402 0.84 -25.36 -30.22
CA GLN A 402 -0.09 -26.41 -30.64
C GLN A 402 -1.46 -25.84 -31.07
N ILE A 403 -2.00 -24.89 -30.32
CA ILE A 403 -3.35 -24.38 -30.57
C ILE A 403 -3.40 -23.21 -31.56
N ASP A 404 -2.29 -22.47 -31.68
CA ASP A 404 -2.17 -21.32 -32.57
C ASP A 404 -0.80 -21.30 -33.29
N PRO A 405 -0.54 -22.30 -34.15
CA PRO A 405 0.77 -22.46 -34.82
C PRO A 405 1.12 -21.27 -35.73
N HIS A 406 0.13 -20.51 -36.18
CA HIS A 406 0.32 -19.33 -37.05
C HIS A 406 0.36 -18.01 -36.27
N GLY A 407 0.14 -18.04 -34.96
CA GLY A 407 0.16 -16.83 -34.11
C GLY A 407 -0.94 -15.82 -34.42
N HIS A 408 -2.17 -16.27 -34.66
CA HIS A 408 -3.31 -15.39 -34.96
C HIS A 408 -3.86 -14.72 -33.69
N PHE A 409 -3.75 -15.37 -32.53
CA PHE A 409 -4.29 -14.90 -31.27
C PHE A 409 -3.24 -14.16 -30.45
N ASN A 410 -3.40 -12.86 -30.28
CA ASN A 410 -2.59 -11.97 -29.46
C ASN A 410 -1.08 -12.30 -29.56
N ARG A 411 -0.54 -12.16 -30.78
CA ARG A 411 0.84 -12.55 -31.13
C ARG A 411 1.85 -11.88 -30.19
N GLY A 412 2.82 -12.67 -29.72
CA GLY A 412 3.93 -12.22 -28.87
C GLY A 412 3.57 -11.99 -27.40
N LYS A 413 2.29 -11.96 -27.03
CA LYS A 413 1.87 -11.83 -25.64
C LYS A 413 2.11 -13.10 -24.84
N LEU A 414 2.61 -12.96 -23.61
CA LEU A 414 2.95 -14.08 -22.72
C LEU A 414 3.99 -15.08 -23.32
N MET A 415 4.85 -14.59 -24.21
CA MET A 415 5.90 -15.39 -24.85
C MET A 415 7.27 -14.93 -24.33
N PRO A 416 8.32 -15.77 -24.43
CA PRO A 416 9.67 -15.36 -24.13
C PRO A 416 10.05 -14.11 -24.93
N GLY A 417 10.61 -13.10 -24.26
CA GLY A 417 10.95 -11.83 -24.84
C GLY A 417 9.75 -10.87 -25.03
N SER A 418 8.53 -11.28 -24.65
CA SER A 418 7.43 -10.33 -24.54
C SER A 418 7.75 -9.29 -23.46
N GLY A 419 7.55 -8.03 -23.78
CA GLY A 419 7.88 -6.93 -22.90
C GLY A 419 7.02 -5.71 -23.20
N LEU A 420 7.22 -4.68 -22.41
CA LEU A 420 6.44 -3.47 -22.49
C LEU A 420 6.83 -2.58 -23.68
N GLY A 421 8.01 -2.79 -24.27
CA GLY A 421 8.49 -2.03 -25.42
C GLY A 421 7.55 -2.09 -26.64
N ASP A 422 6.80 -3.21 -26.79
CA ASP A 422 5.85 -3.39 -27.86
C ASP A 422 4.38 -3.17 -27.40
N ALA A 423 4.19 -2.66 -26.17
CA ALA A 423 2.86 -2.42 -25.63
C ALA A 423 2.18 -1.29 -26.38
N TYR A 424 0.97 -1.56 -26.87
CA TYR A 424 0.10 -0.56 -27.46
C TYR A 424 -1.07 -0.27 -26.52
N THR A 425 -1.18 0.98 -26.11
CA THR A 425 -2.38 1.44 -25.39
C THR A 425 -3.17 2.41 -26.25
N PRO A 426 -4.44 2.10 -26.58
CA PRO A 426 -5.29 3.00 -27.32
C PRO A 426 -5.84 4.14 -26.46
N SER A 427 -5.44 4.23 -25.21
CA SER A 427 -5.97 5.11 -24.17
C SER A 427 -4.84 5.86 -23.48
N LEU A 428 -5.08 7.12 -23.11
CA LEU A 428 -4.20 7.88 -22.21
C LEU A 428 -4.16 7.33 -20.78
N ALA A 429 -4.92 6.25 -20.50
CA ALA A 429 -4.90 5.51 -19.26
C ALA A 429 -3.65 4.60 -19.20
N LEU A 430 -2.50 5.20 -19.03
CA LEU A 430 -1.25 4.47 -18.94
C LEU A 430 -1.14 3.70 -17.64
N VAL A 431 -0.62 2.48 -17.70
CA VAL A 431 -0.06 1.80 -16.54
C VAL A 431 1.35 2.35 -16.25
N GLN A 432 1.90 2.04 -15.08
CA GLN A 432 3.22 2.54 -14.66
C GLN A 432 4.29 2.37 -15.74
N GLN A 433 4.43 1.16 -16.28
CA GLN A 433 5.47 0.83 -17.24
C GLN A 433 5.26 1.54 -18.58
N GLU A 434 4.01 1.73 -19.00
CA GLU A 434 3.70 2.52 -20.20
C GLU A 434 4.07 3.99 -20.01
N ALA A 435 3.89 4.55 -18.80
CA ALA A 435 4.32 5.90 -18.47
C ALA A 435 5.85 6.04 -18.54
N LEU A 436 6.60 5.02 -18.08
CA LEU A 436 8.06 4.98 -18.17
C LEU A 436 8.56 4.85 -19.63
N ILE A 437 7.82 4.17 -20.51
CA ILE A 437 8.11 4.15 -21.94
C ILE A 437 7.96 5.55 -22.54
N LEU A 438 6.95 6.31 -22.15
CA LEU A 438 6.77 7.68 -22.58
C LEU A 438 7.93 8.60 -22.18
N GLU A 439 8.52 8.39 -21.00
CA GLU A 439 9.70 9.13 -20.55
C GLU A 439 10.88 9.01 -21.55
N GLN A 440 11.02 7.84 -22.18
CA GLN A 440 12.09 7.53 -23.12
C GLN A 440 11.76 7.92 -24.57
N SER A 441 10.59 8.45 -24.82
CA SER A 441 10.09 8.77 -26.16
C SER A 441 9.79 10.26 -26.32
N GLU A 442 9.67 10.72 -27.59
CA GLU A 442 9.21 12.09 -27.89
C GLU A 442 7.80 12.38 -27.36
N LEU A 443 7.00 11.33 -27.11
CA LEU A 443 5.68 11.45 -26.49
C LEU A 443 5.75 11.86 -25.02
N GLY A 444 6.92 11.76 -24.37
CA GLY A 444 7.16 12.30 -23.04
C GLY A 444 6.89 13.81 -22.94
N LEU A 445 7.07 14.54 -24.03
CA LEU A 445 6.73 15.97 -24.10
C LEU A 445 5.24 16.26 -23.92
N LEU A 446 4.37 15.28 -24.20
CA LEU A 446 2.92 15.41 -23.98
C LEU A 446 2.52 15.17 -22.51
N ASN A 447 3.45 14.74 -21.66
CA ASN A 447 3.14 14.42 -20.26
C ASN A 447 2.55 15.62 -19.52
N ASP A 448 3.04 16.82 -19.78
CA ASP A 448 2.53 18.04 -19.17
C ASP A 448 1.07 18.33 -19.53
N ASP A 449 0.67 17.99 -20.75
CA ASP A 449 -0.69 18.19 -21.25
C ASP A 449 -1.66 17.14 -20.69
N ILE A 450 -1.20 15.91 -20.46
CA ILE A 450 -2.06 14.78 -20.04
C ILE A 450 -2.03 14.51 -18.52
N LYS A 451 -1.12 15.11 -17.76
CA LYS A 451 -0.93 14.87 -16.33
C LYS A 451 -2.19 15.04 -15.46
N HIS A 452 -3.10 15.89 -15.87
CA HIS A 452 -4.36 16.14 -15.20
C HIS A 452 -5.54 15.32 -15.74
N CYS A 453 -5.28 14.38 -16.64
CA CYS A 453 -6.31 13.55 -17.26
C CYS A 453 -6.98 12.64 -16.21
N LEU A 454 -8.26 12.91 -15.94
CA LEU A 454 -9.10 12.09 -15.04
C LEU A 454 -9.64 10.81 -15.69
N ARG A 455 -9.26 10.53 -16.93
CA ARG A 455 -9.75 9.37 -17.72
C ARG A 455 -11.28 9.31 -17.86
N CYS A 456 -11.95 10.44 -17.72
CA CYS A 456 -13.41 10.51 -17.77
C CYS A 456 -14.01 10.29 -19.18
N GLY A 457 -13.17 10.22 -20.24
CA GLY A 457 -13.59 10.02 -21.61
C GLY A 457 -14.26 11.23 -22.30
N LYS A 458 -14.39 12.37 -21.62
CA LYS A 458 -15.05 13.57 -22.15
C LYS A 458 -14.33 14.20 -23.34
N CYS A 459 -13.03 13.94 -23.50
CA CYS A 459 -12.22 14.42 -24.63
C CYS A 459 -12.27 13.49 -25.86
N LYS A 460 -12.89 12.30 -25.77
CA LYS A 460 -13.06 11.44 -26.95
C LYS A 460 -14.10 12.08 -27.87
N PRO A 461 -13.82 12.24 -29.17
CA PRO A 461 -14.87 12.61 -30.11
C PRO A 461 -15.95 11.52 -30.12
N VAL A 462 -17.20 11.95 -30.09
CA VAL A 462 -18.40 11.07 -30.18
C VAL A 462 -18.49 10.50 -31.58
#